data_e6124eb58c35e459729ddd210faaf6c9
#
_entry.id   e6124eb58c35e459729ddd210faaf6c9
#
_cell.length_a   1.000
_cell.length_b   1.000
_cell.length_c   1.000
_cell.angle_alpha   90.00
_cell.angle_beta   90.00
_cell.angle_gamma   90.00
#
_symmetry.space_group_name_H-M   'P 1'
#
loop_
_entity.id
_entity.type
_entity.pdbx_description
1 polymer ?
#
loop_
_entity_poly.entity_id
_entity_poly.type
_entity_poly.pdbx_seq_one_letter_code
_entity_poly.pdbx_strand_id
1 'polypeptide(L)'
;MIALMEANALVVPIKAAGGRWTLDKRLVGLTDTDARIVIEWTADDADIDLWIDEPNGERVMYSNKRSSAGGQISNDMTDGYGPEEYAIRRAPAGPYRVRINGYDADRINPNGPGHVLIRLQRNFARASEAQELVDLDLSFQNGRDRDNEDDTKPVATLRVGR
;
A
#
# COMPACT_ATOMS: atom_id res chain seq x y z
N MET A 1 2.16 4.62 11.16
CA MET A 1 0.98 3.71 11.18
C MET A 1 1.39 2.30 10.77
N ILE A 2 2.06 2.11 9.64
CA ILE A 2 2.43 0.81 9.03
C ILE A 2 3.11 -0.13 10.05
N ALA A 3 4.22 0.28 10.65
CA ALA A 3 4.94 -0.54 11.64
C ALA A 3 4.06 -0.96 12.83
N LEU A 4 3.11 -0.11 13.26
CA LEU A 4 2.20 -0.43 14.34
C LEU A 4 1.17 -1.48 13.92
N MET A 5 0.69 -1.45 12.69
CA MET A 5 -0.21 -2.46 12.13
C MET A 5 0.49 -3.82 12.04
N GLU A 6 1.71 -3.86 11.49
CA GLU A 6 2.52 -5.08 11.44
C GLU A 6 2.80 -5.64 12.83
N ALA A 7 3.22 -4.79 13.77
CA ALA A 7 3.47 -5.22 15.14
C ALA A 7 2.22 -5.82 15.80
N ASN A 8 1.05 -5.20 15.62
CA ASN A 8 -0.21 -5.70 16.19
C ASN A 8 -0.67 -7.01 15.52
N ALA A 9 -0.44 -7.20 14.23
CA ALA A 9 -0.76 -8.45 13.54
C ALA A 9 0.01 -9.66 14.09
N LEU A 10 1.22 -9.42 14.60
CA LEU A 10 2.06 -10.47 15.19
C LEU A 10 1.64 -10.89 16.62
N VAL A 11 0.76 -10.14 17.29
CA VAL A 11 0.35 -10.45 18.69
C VAL A 11 -0.28 -11.85 18.79
N VAL A 12 -1.19 -12.17 17.87
CA VAL A 12 -1.95 -13.44 17.91
C VAL A 12 -1.03 -14.62 17.66
N PRO A 13 -0.24 -14.68 16.57
CA PRO A 13 0.66 -15.82 16.34
C PRO A 13 1.75 -15.94 17.39
N ILE A 14 2.30 -14.85 17.94
CA ILE A 14 3.30 -14.90 19.01
C ILE A 14 2.70 -15.54 20.26
N LYS A 15 1.50 -15.13 20.68
CA LYS A 15 0.82 -15.72 21.84
C LYS A 15 0.48 -17.20 21.63
N ALA A 16 0.01 -17.56 20.43
CA ALA A 16 -0.28 -18.95 20.08
C ALA A 16 0.97 -19.85 20.13
N ALA A 17 2.14 -19.31 19.81
CA ALA A 17 3.44 -19.99 19.93
C ALA A 17 4.02 -19.96 21.35
N GLY A 18 3.28 -19.48 22.36
CA GLY A 18 3.75 -19.36 23.75
C GLY A 18 4.73 -18.21 24.00
N GLY A 19 4.88 -17.31 23.02
CA GLY A 19 5.75 -16.13 23.13
C GLY A 19 5.15 -15.03 24.01
N ARG A 20 6.01 -14.11 24.45
CA ARG A 20 5.61 -12.93 25.21
C ARG A 20 5.57 -11.70 24.30
N TRP A 21 4.47 -10.95 24.36
CA TRP A 21 4.33 -9.68 23.68
C TRP A 21 4.75 -8.53 24.61
N THR A 22 5.67 -7.70 24.15
CA THR A 22 6.25 -6.62 24.95
C THR A 22 5.88 -5.21 24.52
N LEU A 23 5.01 -5.07 23.51
CA LEU A 23 4.53 -3.75 23.08
C LEU A 23 3.73 -3.09 24.19
N ASP A 24 3.89 -1.78 24.39
CA ASP A 24 3.09 -1.01 25.35
C ASP A 24 1.59 -1.21 25.06
N LYS A 25 0.82 -1.51 26.12
CA LYS A 25 -0.61 -1.79 25.98
C LYS A 25 -1.41 -0.66 25.33
N ARG A 26 -0.93 0.58 25.37
CA ARG A 26 -1.54 1.74 24.70
C ARG A 26 -1.42 1.67 23.17
N LEU A 27 -0.44 0.93 22.65
CA LEU A 27 -0.18 0.73 21.25
C LEU A 27 -0.83 -0.55 20.70
N VAL A 28 -1.41 -1.38 21.57
CA VAL A 28 -2.15 -2.57 21.18
C VAL A 28 -3.57 -2.15 20.81
N GLY A 29 -3.97 -2.41 19.57
CA GLY A 29 -5.27 -2.00 19.05
C GLY A 29 -5.82 -2.95 17.99
N LEU A 30 -7.05 -2.68 17.58
CA LEU A 30 -7.65 -3.37 16.46
C LEU A 30 -7.14 -2.73 15.17
N THR A 31 -6.24 -3.42 14.49
CA THR A 31 -5.62 -2.98 13.23
C THR A 31 -6.06 -3.83 12.04
N ASP A 32 -7.08 -4.67 12.24
CA ASP A 32 -7.66 -5.49 11.19
C ASP A 32 -8.33 -4.64 10.11
N THR A 33 -8.10 -4.99 8.85
CA THR A 33 -8.67 -4.31 7.68
C THR A 33 -9.22 -5.31 6.67
N ASP A 34 -10.28 -4.93 5.94
CA ASP A 34 -10.81 -5.74 4.84
C ASP A 34 -9.89 -5.69 3.62
N ALA A 35 -9.30 -4.52 3.35
CA ALA A 35 -8.28 -4.32 2.33
C ALA A 35 -7.13 -3.49 2.86
N ARG A 36 -5.92 -3.91 2.52
CA ARG A 36 -4.67 -3.21 2.79
C ARG A 36 -3.75 -3.37 1.60
N ILE A 37 -3.15 -2.28 1.15
CA ILE A 37 -2.24 -2.25 0.02
C ILE A 37 -1.01 -1.48 0.47
N VAL A 38 0.17 -2.10 0.36
CA VAL A 38 1.45 -1.49 0.72
C VAL A 38 2.35 -1.53 -0.48
N ILE A 39 3.05 -0.45 -0.76
CA ILE A 39 4.12 -0.39 -1.73
C ILE A 39 5.44 -0.10 -1.04
N GLU A 40 6.50 -0.74 -1.53
CA GLU A 40 7.89 -0.53 -1.15
C GLU A 40 8.72 -0.50 -2.43
N TRP A 41 9.75 0.33 -2.51
CA TRP A 41 10.55 0.43 -3.72
C TRP A 41 12.05 0.38 -3.44
N THR A 42 12.84 0.05 -4.45
CA THR A 42 14.30 -0.15 -4.35
C THR A 42 15.11 1.03 -4.89
N ALA A 43 14.43 2.06 -5.41
CA ALA A 43 15.10 3.26 -5.90
C ALA A 43 15.27 4.27 -4.76
N ASP A 44 16.50 4.70 -4.51
CA ASP A 44 16.80 5.83 -3.64
C ASP A 44 16.50 7.15 -4.36
N ASP A 45 16.17 8.19 -3.62
CA ASP A 45 15.77 9.51 -4.18
C ASP A 45 14.60 9.45 -5.19
N ALA A 46 13.73 8.46 -5.08
CA ALA A 46 12.55 8.32 -5.92
C ALA A 46 11.29 8.69 -5.14
N ASP A 47 10.51 9.59 -5.73
CA ASP A 47 9.17 9.95 -5.27
C ASP A 47 8.15 9.05 -5.98
N ILE A 48 7.58 8.10 -5.26
CA ILE A 48 6.68 7.09 -5.81
C ILE A 48 5.37 7.07 -5.05
N ASP A 49 4.34 7.60 -5.69
CA ASP A 49 3.00 7.71 -5.15
C ASP A 49 2.15 6.45 -5.34
N LEU A 50 1.48 6.06 -4.28
CA LEU A 50 0.39 5.09 -4.29
C LEU A 50 -0.96 5.79 -4.52
N TRP A 51 -1.67 5.41 -5.58
CA TRP A 51 -3.04 5.85 -5.82
C TRP A 51 -3.99 4.66 -5.86
N ILE A 52 -5.14 4.78 -5.20
CA ILE A 52 -6.16 3.73 -5.16
C ILE A 52 -7.49 4.27 -5.69
N ASP A 53 -7.98 3.68 -6.78
CA ASP A 53 -9.36 3.89 -7.23
C ASP A 53 -10.26 2.90 -6.50
N GLU A 54 -11.15 3.38 -5.65
CA GLU A 54 -12.12 2.59 -4.90
C GLU A 54 -13.32 2.17 -5.78
N PRO A 55 -14.10 1.15 -5.36
CA PRO A 55 -15.27 0.68 -6.14
C PRO A 55 -16.34 1.73 -6.41
N ASN A 56 -16.44 2.76 -5.56
CA ASN A 56 -17.37 3.90 -5.72
C ASN A 56 -16.86 4.95 -6.74
N GLY A 57 -15.65 4.77 -7.30
CA GLY A 57 -15.02 5.70 -8.24
C GLY A 57 -14.20 6.81 -7.58
N GLU A 58 -14.13 6.85 -6.25
CA GLU A 58 -13.30 7.80 -5.54
C GLU A 58 -11.83 7.37 -5.59
N ARG A 59 -10.92 8.33 -5.84
CA ARG A 59 -9.47 8.10 -5.79
C ARG A 59 -8.89 8.60 -4.49
N VAL A 60 -8.16 7.71 -3.81
CA VAL A 60 -7.36 8.03 -2.62
C VAL A 60 -5.90 8.15 -3.02
N MET A 61 -5.29 9.30 -2.73
CA MET A 61 -3.93 9.66 -3.12
C MET A 61 -3.40 10.78 -2.20
N TYR A 62 -2.17 11.25 -2.41
CA TYR A 62 -1.54 12.29 -1.59
C TYR A 62 -2.40 13.55 -1.38
N SER A 63 -3.16 13.99 -2.39
CA SER A 63 -4.03 15.16 -2.31
C SER A 63 -5.43 14.86 -1.76
N ASN A 64 -5.86 13.59 -1.74
CA ASN A 64 -7.12 13.11 -1.15
C ASN A 64 -6.84 11.90 -0.25
N LYS A 65 -6.32 12.17 0.95
CA LYS A 65 -5.81 11.12 1.86
C LYS A 65 -6.90 10.26 2.52
N ARG A 66 -8.17 10.62 2.39
CA ARG A 66 -9.30 9.89 3.01
C ARG A 66 -10.50 9.88 2.11
N SER A 67 -11.05 8.69 1.86
CA SER A 67 -12.28 8.56 1.09
C SER A 67 -13.54 8.63 1.95
N SER A 68 -14.66 8.88 1.27
CA SER A 68 -15.99 8.81 1.86
C SER A 68 -16.35 7.41 2.38
N ALA A 69 -15.77 6.36 1.80
CA ALA A 69 -15.93 4.97 2.25
C ALA A 69 -15.09 4.62 3.48
N GLY A 70 -14.18 5.51 3.90
CA GLY A 70 -13.30 5.30 5.06
C GLY A 70 -11.92 4.74 4.74
N GLY A 71 -11.56 4.66 3.46
CA GLY A 71 -10.20 4.38 3.02
C GLY A 71 -9.24 5.49 3.41
N GLN A 72 -8.01 5.15 3.73
CA GLN A 72 -6.96 6.09 4.13
C GLN A 72 -5.64 5.69 3.52
N ILE A 73 -4.88 6.71 3.06
CA ILE A 73 -3.49 6.53 2.64
C ILE A 73 -2.54 7.09 3.71
N SER A 74 -1.34 6.53 3.79
CA SER A 74 -0.27 6.96 4.69
C SER A 74 0.24 8.36 4.33
N ASN A 75 1.32 8.77 4.98
CA ASN A 75 2.06 9.94 4.53
C ASN A 75 2.75 9.64 3.21
N ASP A 76 2.81 10.64 2.40
CA ASP A 76 3.56 10.75 1.18
C ASP A 76 5.07 10.73 1.51
N MET A 77 5.78 9.78 0.90
CA MET A 77 7.21 9.53 1.10
C MET A 77 7.97 9.99 -0.14
N THR A 78 8.39 11.25 -0.13
CA THR A 78 9.06 11.91 -1.25
C THR A 78 10.55 11.58 -1.39
N ASP A 79 11.12 10.86 -0.41
CA ASP A 79 12.52 10.45 -0.38
C ASP A 79 12.65 9.02 0.16
N GLY A 80 13.66 8.26 -0.33
CA GLY A 80 14.03 6.94 0.18
C GLY A 80 13.23 5.80 -0.45
N TYR A 81 13.02 4.74 0.31
CA TYR A 81 12.52 3.44 -0.18
C TYR A 81 11.02 3.18 0.14
N GLY A 82 10.30 4.20 0.56
CA GLY A 82 8.93 4.07 1.04
C GLY A 82 8.89 3.68 2.54
N PRO A 83 7.90 2.96 3.01
CA PRO A 83 6.73 2.48 2.28
C PRO A 83 5.58 3.49 2.22
N GLU A 84 4.67 3.30 1.26
CA GLU A 84 3.33 3.89 1.30
C GLU A 84 2.25 2.83 1.48
N GLU A 85 1.18 3.20 2.16
CA GLU A 85 0.13 2.28 2.55
C GLU A 85 -1.26 2.89 2.35
N TYR A 86 -2.15 2.10 1.74
CA TYR A 86 -3.58 2.31 1.79
C TYR A 86 -4.23 1.23 2.67
N ALA A 87 -5.18 1.64 3.51
CA ALA A 87 -5.95 0.72 4.33
C ALA A 87 -7.41 1.16 4.46
N ILE A 88 -8.32 0.18 4.43
CA ILE A 88 -9.73 0.38 4.73
C ILE A 88 -10.25 -0.74 5.62
N ARG A 89 -10.85 -0.37 6.75
CA ARG A 89 -11.28 -1.33 7.76
C ARG A 89 -12.53 -2.09 7.36
N ARG A 90 -13.50 -1.41 6.73
CA ARG A 90 -14.76 -1.97 6.24
C ARG A 90 -14.90 -1.61 4.78
N ALA A 91 -14.40 -2.46 3.92
CA ALA A 91 -14.32 -2.20 2.50
C ALA A 91 -15.65 -2.51 1.80
N PRO A 92 -16.23 -1.58 1.05
CA PRO A 92 -17.23 -1.91 0.05
C PRO A 92 -16.75 -3.03 -0.88
N ALA A 93 -17.63 -3.96 -1.22
CA ALA A 93 -17.30 -5.02 -2.16
C ALA A 93 -17.00 -4.44 -3.55
N GLY A 94 -15.96 -4.95 -4.19
CA GLY A 94 -15.57 -4.53 -5.53
C GLY A 94 -14.07 -4.48 -5.76
N PRO A 95 -13.65 -3.92 -6.90
CA PRO A 95 -12.24 -3.79 -7.27
C PRO A 95 -11.64 -2.51 -6.67
N TYR A 96 -10.52 -2.66 -6.00
CA TYR A 96 -9.60 -1.59 -5.59
C TYR A 96 -8.45 -1.59 -6.59
N ARG A 97 -8.39 -0.60 -7.48
CA ARG A 97 -7.38 -0.54 -8.54
C ARG A 97 -6.18 0.25 -8.04
N VAL A 98 -5.03 -0.40 -8.08
CA VAL A 98 -3.75 0.18 -7.68
C VAL A 98 -3.12 0.87 -8.87
N ARG A 99 -2.71 2.10 -8.67
CA ARG A 99 -1.90 2.87 -9.62
C ARG A 99 -0.63 3.33 -8.92
N ILE A 100 0.44 3.37 -9.66
CA ILE A 100 1.73 3.88 -9.22
C ILE A 100 2.06 5.08 -10.08
N ASN A 101 2.34 6.20 -9.45
CA ASN A 101 2.87 7.38 -10.10
C ASN A 101 4.28 7.63 -9.58
N GLY A 102 5.25 7.77 -10.48
CA GLY A 102 6.64 8.01 -10.10
C GLY A 102 7.08 9.37 -10.60
N TYR A 103 7.49 10.23 -9.67
CA TYR A 103 8.23 11.44 -9.96
C TYR A 103 9.73 11.12 -9.91
N ASP A 104 10.50 11.65 -10.84
CA ASP A 104 11.97 11.51 -10.90
C ASP A 104 12.54 10.07 -10.99
N ALA A 105 11.74 9.07 -11.35
CA ALA A 105 12.23 7.71 -11.62
C ALA A 105 13.29 7.64 -12.75
N ASP A 106 13.51 8.74 -13.47
CA ASP A 106 14.51 8.88 -14.54
C ASP A 106 15.92 9.22 -14.03
N ARG A 107 16.12 9.43 -12.74
CA ARG A 107 17.48 9.59 -12.22
C ARG A 107 18.19 8.27 -12.40
N ILE A 108 19.27 8.32 -13.15
CA ILE A 108 20.11 7.16 -13.50
C ILE A 108 20.48 6.44 -12.20
N ASN A 109 19.78 5.36 -11.92
CA ASN A 109 20.21 4.43 -10.89
C ASN A 109 21.35 3.59 -11.48
N PRO A 110 22.60 3.70 -11.01
CA PRO A 110 23.72 2.94 -11.54
C PRO A 110 23.56 1.43 -11.37
N ASN A 111 22.59 1.00 -10.55
CA ASN A 111 22.27 -0.40 -10.28
C ASN A 111 21.14 -0.96 -11.15
N GLY A 112 20.66 -0.21 -12.13
CA GLY A 112 19.56 -0.61 -13.02
C GLY A 112 18.21 -0.02 -12.61
N PRO A 113 17.12 -0.39 -13.32
CA PRO A 113 15.80 0.10 -13.01
C PRO A 113 15.37 -0.33 -11.59
N GLY A 114 14.75 0.58 -10.86
CA GLY A 114 14.18 0.26 -9.55
C GLY A 114 12.96 -0.66 -9.69
N HIS A 115 12.63 -1.33 -8.62
CA HIS A 115 11.43 -2.17 -8.51
C HIS A 115 10.48 -1.59 -7.49
N VAL A 116 9.18 -1.76 -7.72
CA VAL A 116 8.12 -1.53 -6.73
C VAL A 116 7.49 -2.87 -6.37
N LEU A 117 7.61 -3.26 -5.12
CA LEU A 117 6.89 -4.40 -4.57
C LEU A 117 5.54 -3.94 -4.04
N ILE A 118 4.46 -4.46 -4.59
CA ILE A 118 3.09 -4.20 -4.16
C ILE A 118 2.59 -5.39 -3.36
N ARG A 119 2.20 -5.15 -2.12
CA ARG A 119 1.58 -6.14 -1.25
C ARG A 119 0.08 -5.89 -1.17
N LEU A 120 -0.71 -6.79 -1.74
CA LEU A 120 -2.17 -6.76 -1.76
C LEU A 120 -2.69 -7.69 -0.67
N GLN A 121 -3.30 -7.16 0.38
CA GLN A 121 -3.79 -7.95 1.52
C GLN A 121 -5.29 -7.81 1.68
N ARG A 122 -5.99 -8.94 1.78
CA ARG A 122 -7.40 -9.03 2.18
C ARG A 122 -7.48 -9.59 3.58
N ASN A 123 -8.42 -9.06 4.36
CA ASN A 123 -8.67 -9.50 5.73
C ASN A 123 -7.40 -9.48 6.60
N PHE A 124 -6.58 -8.45 6.45
CA PHE A 124 -5.33 -8.29 7.19
C PHE A 124 -5.56 -8.42 8.70
N ALA A 125 -4.66 -9.13 9.37
CA ALA A 125 -4.69 -9.46 10.80
C ALA A 125 -5.93 -10.27 11.25
N ARG A 126 -6.55 -11.02 10.32
CA ARG A 126 -7.65 -11.98 10.61
C ARG A 126 -7.28 -13.40 10.20
N ALA A 127 -7.99 -14.38 10.72
CA ALA A 127 -7.77 -15.78 10.37
C ALA A 127 -7.97 -16.11 8.88
N SER A 128 -8.72 -15.27 8.15
CA SER A 128 -8.99 -15.38 6.71
C SER A 128 -8.08 -14.47 5.88
N GLU A 129 -6.97 -14.02 6.42
CA GLU A 129 -6.01 -13.19 5.68
C GLU A 129 -5.52 -13.91 4.43
N ALA A 130 -5.49 -13.17 3.32
CA ALA A 130 -4.92 -13.61 2.06
C ALA A 130 -4.07 -12.48 1.48
N GLN A 131 -2.89 -12.85 0.97
CA GLN A 131 -1.91 -11.92 0.43
C GLN A 131 -1.50 -12.32 -0.97
N GLU A 132 -1.31 -11.32 -1.82
CA GLU A 132 -0.69 -11.42 -3.13
C GLU A 132 0.45 -10.40 -3.21
N LEU A 133 1.56 -10.77 -3.86
CA LEU A 133 2.70 -9.91 -4.12
C LEU A 133 2.81 -9.67 -5.62
N VAL A 134 2.98 -8.42 -6.00
CA VAL A 134 3.24 -8.00 -7.39
C VAL A 134 4.55 -7.24 -7.41
N ASP A 135 5.49 -7.69 -8.21
CA ASP A 135 6.78 -7.02 -8.44
C ASP A 135 6.71 -6.28 -9.78
N LEU A 136 6.95 -4.98 -9.75
CA LEU A 136 6.94 -4.11 -10.92
C LEU A 136 8.31 -3.51 -11.16
N ASP A 137 8.78 -3.61 -12.39
CA ASP A 137 9.95 -2.88 -12.86
C ASP A 137 9.56 -1.42 -13.16
N LEU A 138 10.29 -0.46 -12.58
CA LEU A 138 10.04 0.98 -12.77
C LEU A 138 10.37 1.46 -14.20
N SER A 139 11.05 0.68 -15.02
CA SER A 139 11.30 1.02 -16.43
C SER A 139 10.00 1.20 -17.25
N PHE A 140 8.89 0.65 -16.77
CA PHE A 140 7.58 0.81 -17.44
C PHE A 140 7.04 2.26 -17.37
N GLN A 141 7.59 3.11 -16.51
CA GLN A 141 7.21 4.52 -16.38
C GLN A 141 7.88 5.41 -17.44
N ASN A 142 8.95 4.90 -18.11
CA ASN A 142 9.65 5.65 -19.15
C ASN A 142 8.73 5.85 -20.37
N GLY A 143 8.35 7.12 -20.63
CA GLY A 143 7.50 7.52 -21.77
C GLY A 143 6.08 7.94 -21.42
N ARG A 144 5.72 8.08 -20.15
CA ARG A 144 4.45 8.68 -19.73
C ARG A 144 4.56 10.19 -19.67
N ASP A 145 3.48 10.86 -20.09
CA ASP A 145 3.34 12.31 -19.93
C ASP A 145 3.17 12.60 -18.42
N ARG A 146 4.21 13.19 -17.83
CA ARG A 146 4.28 13.50 -16.40
C ARG A 146 3.25 14.53 -15.96
N ASP A 147 2.72 15.32 -16.91
CA ASP A 147 1.77 16.38 -16.65
C ASP A 147 0.30 15.89 -16.63
N ASN A 148 0.06 14.61 -16.93
CA ASN A 148 -1.30 14.05 -17.01
C ASN A 148 -1.54 12.95 -15.96
N GLU A 149 -2.02 13.36 -14.77
CA GLU A 149 -2.39 12.47 -13.67
C GLU A 149 -3.41 11.39 -14.07
N ASP A 150 -4.18 11.60 -15.13
CA ASP A 150 -5.19 10.64 -15.62
C ASP A 150 -4.60 9.49 -16.45
N ASP A 151 -3.35 9.61 -16.90
CA ASP A 151 -2.73 8.64 -17.82
C ASP A 151 -2.12 7.40 -17.12
N THR A 152 -2.10 7.37 -15.79
CA THR A 152 -1.62 6.20 -15.06
C THR A 152 -2.61 5.04 -15.19
N LYS A 153 -2.18 3.92 -15.80
CA LYS A 153 -2.99 2.69 -15.85
C LYS A 153 -2.91 1.92 -14.53
N PRO A 154 -3.99 1.23 -14.14
CA PRO A 154 -3.90 0.31 -13.01
C PRO A 154 -2.83 -0.77 -13.25
N VAL A 155 -1.95 -0.96 -12.28
CA VAL A 155 -0.87 -1.96 -12.32
C VAL A 155 -1.24 -3.23 -11.57
N ALA A 156 -2.18 -3.13 -10.63
CA ALA A 156 -2.72 -4.26 -9.88
C ALA A 156 -4.19 -4.00 -9.49
N THR A 157 -4.88 -5.03 -9.03
CA THR A 157 -6.26 -4.92 -8.55
C THR A 157 -6.50 -5.87 -7.40
N LEU A 158 -6.81 -5.33 -6.22
CA LEU A 158 -7.30 -6.10 -5.09
C LEU A 158 -8.84 -6.20 -5.18
N ARG A 159 -9.38 -7.42 -5.19
CA ARG A 159 -10.83 -7.62 -5.17
C ARG A 159 -11.30 -7.99 -3.78
N VAL A 160 -12.20 -7.19 -3.24
CA VAL A 160 -12.92 -7.49 -2.00
C VAL A 160 -14.28 -8.07 -2.38
N GLY A 161 -14.53 -9.31 -1.95
CA GLY A 161 -15.82 -10.00 -2.12
C GLY A 161 -16.67 -9.88 -0.85
N ARG A 162 -17.95 -10.19 -1.02
CA ARG A 162 -18.82 -10.53 0.12
C ARG A 162 -18.63 -12.00 0.48
#